data_25ece902a651655edd40eb5b7475e73f
#
_entry.id   25ece902a651655edd40eb5b7475e73f
#
_cell.length_a   1.000
_cell.length_b   1.000
_cell.length_c   1.000
_cell.angle_alpha   90.00
_cell.angle_beta   90.00
_cell.angle_gamma   90.00
#
_symmetry.space_group_name_H-M   'P 1'
#
loop_
_entity.id
_entity.type
_entity.pdbx_description
1 polymer ?
#
loop_
_entity_poly.entity_id
_entity_poly.type
_entity_poly.pdbx_seq_one_letter_code
_entity_poly.pdbx_strand_id
1 'polypeptide(L)'
;MNISNPTLITFVIYIAAMVLIGLMAYRSTNNLSDYILGGRSLGSVVTALSAGASDMSGWLLMGLPGAIYMSGLSESWIAIGLIVGAYLNWLFVAGRLRVQTEHNGDALTLPDYFSSRFEDTSGVLRIISAIVILVFFTIYCASGIVAGARLFESTFGMPYETALWAGAAATIAYTFIGGFLAVSWTDTVQATLMIFALILTPIIVLLATGGVDTTFLAIEAKDPAHFDMLKNTTFIGIISLMGWGLGYFGQPHILARFMAADSVKSIAKARRISMAWMILCLGGTVAVGFFGIAYFSAHPEVAGPVTENPERVFIELAKLLFNPWVAGVLLSAILAAVMSTLSCQLLVCSSALTEDFYKAFLRKRASQLELVWVGRAMVLLVALIAIAMAANPENRVLGLVSYAWAGFGAAFGPVVLISVLWKGMTRNGALAGILVGAVTVVVWKHFELLGLYEIIPGFIFASLAIVLFSALGKGPTAGMLQRFEAAEKEYKAV
;
A
#
# COMPACT_ATOMS: atom_id res chain seq x y z
N MET A 1 2.28 30.18 13.36
CA MET A 1 1.71 28.99 14.02
C MET A 1 1.56 29.29 15.50
N ASN A 2 0.39 29.13 16.05
CA ASN A 2 0.20 29.28 17.50
C ASN A 2 0.59 27.94 18.17
N ILE A 3 1.62 27.96 19.04
CA ILE A 3 2.15 26.75 19.71
C ILE A 3 1.09 26.09 20.62
N SER A 4 0.05 26.83 21.01
CA SER A 4 -1.09 26.34 21.79
C SER A 4 -2.21 25.71 20.94
N ASN A 5 -2.03 25.49 19.63
CA ASN A 5 -3.02 24.85 18.77
C ASN A 5 -3.12 23.36 19.14
N PRO A 6 -4.28 22.86 19.62
CA PRO A 6 -4.45 21.48 20.02
C PRO A 6 -4.12 20.48 18.92
N THR A 7 -4.45 20.79 17.69
CA THR A 7 -4.13 19.94 16.52
C THR A 7 -2.62 19.79 16.30
N LEU A 8 -1.87 20.88 16.45
CA LEU A 8 -0.42 20.83 16.36
C LEU A 8 0.18 19.99 17.50
N ILE A 9 -0.35 20.15 18.71
CA ILE A 9 0.13 19.38 19.88
C ILE A 9 -0.13 17.89 19.68
N THR A 10 -1.31 17.49 19.19
CA THR A 10 -1.62 16.07 18.92
C THR A 10 -0.71 15.49 17.82
N PHE A 11 -0.39 16.26 16.78
CA PHE A 11 0.56 15.83 15.74
C PHE A 11 1.96 15.62 16.31
N VAL A 12 2.44 16.56 17.13
CA VAL A 12 3.76 16.44 17.77
C VAL A 12 3.83 15.24 18.71
N ILE A 13 2.79 15.01 19.51
CA ILE A 13 2.70 13.83 20.40
C ILE A 13 2.70 12.56 19.57
N TYR A 14 1.92 12.50 18.50
CA TYR A 14 1.86 11.35 17.60
C TYR A 14 3.25 11.05 16.98
N ILE A 15 3.89 12.05 16.38
CA ILE A 15 5.22 11.90 15.76
C ILE A 15 6.26 11.47 16.80
N ALA A 16 6.25 12.09 17.99
CA ALA A 16 7.16 11.74 19.08
C ALA A 16 6.99 10.28 19.53
N ALA A 17 5.74 9.80 19.62
CA ALA A 17 5.44 8.41 19.94
C ALA A 17 5.99 7.46 18.86
N MET A 18 5.82 7.78 17.58
CA MET A 18 6.35 6.97 16.46
C MET A 18 7.88 6.92 16.48
N VAL A 19 8.54 8.05 16.70
CA VAL A 19 10.01 8.12 16.84
C VAL A 19 10.49 7.29 18.03
N LEU A 20 9.79 7.34 19.16
CA LEU A 20 10.14 6.54 20.35
C LEU A 20 10.04 5.03 20.06
N ILE A 21 8.99 4.57 19.43
CA ILE A 21 8.85 3.16 18.99
C ILE A 21 9.98 2.80 18.02
N GLY A 22 10.29 3.68 17.06
CA GLY A 22 11.39 3.49 16.13
C GLY A 22 12.74 3.33 16.83
N LEU A 23 13.03 4.14 17.85
CA LEU A 23 14.25 4.05 18.66
C LEU A 23 14.32 2.77 19.50
N MET A 24 13.18 2.31 20.03
CA MET A 24 13.13 1.02 20.74
C MET A 24 13.43 -0.15 19.81
N ALA A 25 12.83 -0.16 18.63
CA ALA A 25 13.06 -1.20 17.63
C ALA A 25 14.48 -1.16 17.03
N TYR A 26 15.09 0.03 16.94
CA TYR A 26 16.47 0.19 16.48
C TYR A 26 17.45 -0.67 17.26
N ARG A 27 17.25 -0.82 18.58
CA ARG A 27 18.09 -1.64 19.44
C ARG A 27 18.01 -3.13 19.13
N SER A 28 16.99 -3.57 18.43
CA SER A 28 16.76 -4.97 18.02
C SER A 28 17.24 -5.25 16.60
N THR A 29 17.81 -4.26 15.90
CA THR A 29 18.27 -4.39 14.50
C THR A 29 19.79 -4.55 14.49
N ASN A 30 20.28 -5.78 14.36
CA ASN A 30 21.71 -6.09 14.44
C ASN A 30 22.35 -6.45 13.10
N ASN A 31 21.57 -6.86 12.12
CA ASN A 31 22.04 -7.32 10.81
C ASN A 31 21.07 -6.94 9.70
N LEU A 32 21.44 -7.23 8.46
CA LEU A 32 20.64 -6.92 7.28
C LEU A 32 19.30 -7.65 7.26
N SER A 33 19.24 -8.91 7.71
CA SER A 33 17.99 -9.67 7.82
C SER A 33 17.01 -9.02 8.79
N ASP A 34 17.49 -8.54 9.94
CA ASP A 34 16.66 -7.77 10.89
C ASP A 34 16.18 -6.46 10.29
N TYR A 35 17.04 -5.78 9.53
CA TYR A 35 16.74 -4.50 8.91
C TYR A 35 15.69 -4.62 7.79
N ILE A 36 15.77 -5.66 6.95
CA ILE A 36 14.90 -5.85 5.77
C ILE A 36 13.62 -6.62 6.10
N LEU A 37 13.68 -7.63 6.97
CA LEU A 37 12.58 -8.58 7.19
C LEU A 37 12.30 -8.90 8.67
N GLY A 38 12.97 -8.21 9.59
CA GLY A 38 12.76 -8.37 11.04
C GLY A 38 13.08 -9.77 11.56
N GLY A 39 14.01 -10.49 10.90
CA GLY A 39 14.39 -11.85 11.28
C GLY A 39 13.22 -12.87 11.22
N ARG A 40 12.20 -12.62 10.41
CA ARG A 40 10.97 -13.45 10.31
C ARG A 40 10.28 -13.69 11.66
N SER A 41 10.16 -12.66 12.46
CA SER A 41 9.67 -12.75 13.85
C SER A 41 8.29 -12.14 14.08
N LEU A 42 7.55 -11.77 13.03
CA LEU A 42 6.26 -11.13 13.18
C LEU A 42 5.17 -12.11 13.62
N GLY A 43 4.64 -11.94 14.83
CA GLY A 43 3.47 -12.66 15.29
C GLY A 43 2.20 -12.27 14.53
N SER A 44 1.15 -13.08 14.62
CA SER A 44 -0.07 -12.97 13.80
C SER A 44 -0.76 -11.59 13.83
N VAL A 45 -0.76 -10.90 14.98
CA VAL A 45 -1.40 -9.57 15.11
C VAL A 45 -0.60 -8.51 14.36
N VAL A 46 0.73 -8.48 14.57
CA VAL A 46 1.60 -7.53 13.90
C VAL A 46 1.63 -7.79 12.39
N THR A 47 1.72 -9.05 11.97
CA THR A 47 1.64 -9.43 10.54
C THR A 47 0.35 -8.93 9.90
N ALA A 48 -0.79 -9.12 10.57
CA ALA A 48 -2.10 -8.71 10.06
C ALA A 48 -2.23 -7.19 9.93
N LEU A 49 -1.94 -6.46 11.00
CA LEU A 49 -2.13 -5.01 11.07
C LEU A 49 -1.06 -4.26 10.27
N SER A 50 0.19 -4.75 10.28
CA SER A 50 1.23 -4.16 9.44
C SER A 50 0.97 -4.41 7.95
N ALA A 51 0.49 -5.58 7.53
CA ALA A 51 0.08 -5.83 6.15
C ALA A 51 -1.04 -4.87 5.72
N GLY A 52 -2.07 -4.70 6.55
CA GLY A 52 -3.18 -3.76 6.30
C GLY A 52 -2.74 -2.30 6.28
N ALA A 53 -2.03 -1.85 7.31
CA ALA A 53 -1.59 -0.46 7.42
C ALA A 53 -0.55 -0.06 6.36
N SER A 54 0.31 -1.00 5.95
CA SER A 54 1.28 -0.74 4.88
C SER A 54 0.65 -0.55 3.51
N ASP A 55 -0.52 -1.14 3.29
CA ASP A 55 -1.31 -1.04 2.07
C ASP A 55 -2.16 0.24 2.05
N MET A 56 -2.90 0.46 3.14
CA MET A 56 -3.90 1.51 3.24
C MET A 56 -3.28 2.87 3.57
N SER A 57 -2.81 3.56 2.55
CA SER A 57 -2.17 4.87 2.61
C SER A 57 -3.18 6.03 2.70
N GLY A 58 -2.74 7.23 2.39
CA GLY A 58 -3.61 8.41 2.28
C GLY A 58 -4.82 8.22 1.36
N TRP A 59 -4.79 7.28 0.42
CA TRP A 59 -5.96 7.00 -0.43
C TRP A 59 -7.17 6.50 0.35
N LEU A 60 -6.96 5.79 1.47
CA LEU A 60 -8.05 5.26 2.31
C LEU A 60 -8.86 6.37 2.99
N LEU A 61 -8.19 7.42 3.47
CA LEU A 61 -8.83 8.52 4.22
C LEU A 61 -9.13 9.75 3.36
N MET A 62 -8.57 9.82 2.16
CA MET A 62 -8.70 10.96 1.25
C MET A 62 -9.22 10.55 -0.13
N GLY A 63 -8.50 9.67 -0.85
CA GLY A 63 -8.80 9.34 -2.23
C GLY A 63 -10.15 8.66 -2.42
N LEU A 64 -10.37 7.53 -1.74
CA LEU A 64 -11.62 6.78 -1.86
C LEU A 64 -12.83 7.51 -1.27
N PRO A 65 -12.77 8.16 -0.09
CA PRO A 65 -13.88 9.00 0.37
C PRO A 65 -14.21 10.12 -0.62
N GLY A 66 -13.21 10.73 -1.24
CA GLY A 66 -13.39 11.76 -2.28
C GLY A 66 -14.09 11.22 -3.52
N ALA A 67 -13.72 10.03 -3.99
CA ALA A 67 -14.37 9.36 -5.12
C ALA A 67 -15.85 9.04 -4.83
N ILE A 68 -16.13 8.48 -3.64
CA ILE A 68 -17.51 8.21 -3.17
C ILE A 68 -18.31 9.52 -3.05
N TYR A 69 -17.71 10.59 -2.51
CA TYR A 69 -18.36 11.89 -2.40
C TYR A 69 -18.80 12.44 -3.76
N MET A 70 -18.00 12.24 -4.80
CA MET A 70 -18.29 12.71 -6.17
C MET A 70 -19.32 11.84 -6.90
N SER A 71 -19.20 10.53 -6.80
CA SER A 71 -19.92 9.60 -7.69
C SER A 71 -20.93 8.70 -6.96
N GLY A 72 -20.99 8.75 -5.63
CA GLY A 72 -21.86 7.90 -4.83
C GLY A 72 -21.34 6.46 -4.73
N LEU A 73 -22.24 5.51 -4.47
CA LEU A 73 -21.93 4.11 -4.20
C LEU A 73 -21.35 3.36 -5.41
N SER A 74 -21.40 3.91 -6.62
CA SER A 74 -20.78 3.27 -7.80
C SER A 74 -19.25 3.09 -7.63
N GLU A 75 -18.57 3.95 -6.87
CA GLU A 75 -17.15 3.80 -6.57
C GLU A 75 -16.85 2.72 -5.51
N SER A 76 -17.87 2.21 -4.81
CA SER A 76 -17.71 1.14 -3.82
C SER A 76 -17.21 -0.18 -4.42
N TRP A 77 -17.28 -0.35 -5.75
CA TRP A 77 -16.68 -1.50 -6.44
C TRP A 77 -15.17 -1.59 -6.22
N ILE A 78 -14.48 -0.46 -5.98
CA ILE A 78 -13.06 -0.47 -5.55
C ILE A 78 -12.91 -1.24 -4.23
N ALA A 79 -13.73 -0.89 -3.22
CA ALA A 79 -13.67 -1.52 -1.91
C ALA A 79 -13.99 -3.03 -1.99
N ILE A 80 -14.99 -3.41 -2.78
CA ILE A 80 -15.35 -4.82 -3.00
C ILE A 80 -14.21 -5.57 -3.67
N GLY A 81 -13.64 -5.02 -4.74
CA GLY A 81 -12.50 -5.61 -5.44
C GLY A 81 -11.29 -5.80 -4.53
N LEU A 82 -10.96 -4.79 -3.73
CA LEU A 82 -9.87 -4.84 -2.75
C LEU A 82 -10.10 -5.92 -1.68
N ILE A 83 -11.29 -6.02 -1.09
CA ILE A 83 -11.62 -7.05 -0.09
C ILE A 83 -11.47 -8.45 -0.68
N VAL A 84 -12.00 -8.69 -1.88
CA VAL A 84 -11.89 -9.99 -2.56
C VAL A 84 -10.43 -10.30 -2.89
N GLY A 85 -9.71 -9.36 -3.48
CA GLY A 85 -8.30 -9.55 -3.84
C GLY A 85 -7.40 -9.81 -2.65
N ALA A 86 -7.57 -9.04 -1.57
CA ALA A 86 -6.82 -9.25 -0.33
C ALA A 86 -7.11 -10.63 0.28
N TYR A 87 -8.39 -11.04 0.35
CA TYR A 87 -8.76 -12.35 0.88
C TYR A 87 -8.11 -13.49 0.08
N LEU A 88 -8.17 -13.42 -1.25
CA LEU A 88 -7.55 -14.41 -2.13
C LEU A 88 -6.03 -14.43 -2.00
N ASN A 89 -5.40 -13.26 -1.83
CA ASN A 89 -3.97 -13.15 -1.59
C ASN A 89 -3.55 -13.82 -0.26
N TRP A 90 -4.29 -13.57 0.83
CA TRP A 90 -4.08 -14.24 2.10
C TRP A 90 -4.28 -15.76 2.02
N LEU A 91 -5.25 -16.21 1.19
CA LEU A 91 -5.61 -17.61 1.07
C LEU A 91 -4.60 -18.40 0.23
N PHE A 92 -4.22 -17.86 -0.93
CA PHE A 92 -3.42 -18.60 -1.92
C PHE A 92 -1.93 -18.30 -1.84
N VAL A 93 -1.56 -17.07 -1.47
CA VAL A 93 -0.16 -16.61 -1.53
C VAL A 93 0.51 -16.62 -0.18
N ALA A 94 -0.09 -16.04 0.86
CA ALA A 94 0.61 -15.70 2.10
C ALA A 94 1.39 -16.88 2.72
N GLY A 95 0.72 -17.98 3.02
CA GLY A 95 1.37 -19.14 3.64
C GLY A 95 2.35 -19.85 2.72
N ARG A 96 2.01 -19.96 1.42
CA ARG A 96 2.92 -20.56 0.43
C ARG A 96 4.17 -19.73 0.23
N LEU A 97 4.04 -18.43 0.10
CA LEU A 97 5.18 -17.53 -0.08
C LEU A 97 6.10 -17.55 1.15
N ARG A 98 5.54 -17.64 2.36
CA ARG A 98 6.32 -17.75 3.60
C ARG A 98 7.27 -18.98 3.56
N VAL A 99 6.75 -20.14 3.18
CA VAL A 99 7.53 -21.38 3.08
C VAL A 99 8.45 -21.36 1.86
N GLN A 100 7.94 -20.94 0.71
CA GLN A 100 8.72 -20.91 -0.53
C GLN A 100 9.97 -20.04 -0.41
N THR A 101 9.88 -18.88 0.25
CA THR A 101 11.04 -17.99 0.43
C THR A 101 12.10 -18.62 1.35
N GLU A 102 11.69 -19.39 2.34
CA GLU A 102 12.59 -20.11 3.25
C GLU A 102 13.34 -21.25 2.52
N HIS A 103 12.61 -22.09 1.76
CA HIS A 103 13.19 -23.17 0.96
C HIS A 103 14.04 -22.69 -0.24
N ASN A 104 13.84 -21.46 -0.68
CA ASN A 104 14.61 -20.87 -1.79
C ASN A 104 15.66 -19.88 -1.29
N GLY A 105 16.58 -20.36 -0.45
CA GLY A 105 17.76 -19.64 -0.01
C GLY A 105 17.52 -18.62 1.10
N ASP A 106 16.46 -18.79 1.88
CA ASP A 106 16.03 -17.83 2.93
C ASP A 106 15.94 -16.39 2.39
N ALA A 107 15.28 -16.25 1.23
CA ALA A 107 15.23 -15.01 0.47
C ALA A 107 14.64 -13.85 1.30
N LEU A 108 15.34 -12.73 1.34
CA LEU A 108 14.95 -11.56 2.11
C LEU A 108 14.07 -10.56 1.32
N THR A 109 14.16 -10.60 -0.01
CA THR A 109 13.41 -9.71 -0.91
C THR A 109 12.69 -10.53 -1.98
N LEU A 110 11.70 -9.94 -2.66
CA LEU A 110 11.07 -10.59 -3.81
C LEU A 110 12.03 -10.82 -4.98
N PRO A 111 12.90 -9.86 -5.36
CA PRO A 111 13.93 -10.10 -6.38
C PRO A 111 14.87 -11.27 -6.03
N ASP A 112 15.25 -11.38 -4.76
CA ASP A 112 16.06 -12.49 -4.26
C ASP A 112 15.30 -13.81 -4.33
N TYR A 113 14.03 -13.83 -3.93
CA TYR A 113 13.16 -15.00 -4.07
C TYR A 113 13.05 -15.45 -5.53
N PHE A 114 12.79 -14.55 -6.48
CA PHE A 114 12.70 -14.93 -7.89
C PHE A 114 14.01 -15.48 -8.41
N SER A 115 15.13 -14.86 -8.06
CA SER A 115 16.46 -15.33 -8.47
C SER A 115 16.74 -16.74 -7.95
N SER A 116 16.47 -16.99 -6.68
CA SER A 116 16.71 -18.30 -6.04
C SER A 116 15.71 -19.35 -6.51
N ARG A 117 14.40 -19.00 -6.60
CA ARG A 117 13.34 -19.92 -7.03
C ARG A 117 13.55 -20.45 -8.44
N PHE A 118 14.04 -19.59 -9.34
CA PHE A 118 14.24 -19.90 -10.76
C PHE A 118 15.71 -20.13 -11.13
N GLU A 119 16.61 -20.28 -10.16
CA GLU A 119 18.03 -20.53 -10.37
C GLU A 119 18.68 -19.56 -11.38
N ASP A 120 18.34 -18.26 -11.24
CA ASP A 120 18.86 -17.21 -12.13
C ASP A 120 20.32 -16.88 -11.80
N THR A 121 21.25 -17.57 -12.45
CA THR A 121 22.70 -17.33 -12.34
C THR A 121 23.14 -16.03 -13.01
N SER A 122 22.33 -15.47 -13.92
CA SER A 122 22.68 -14.23 -14.64
C SER A 122 22.40 -12.95 -13.83
N GLY A 123 21.55 -13.03 -12.81
CA GLY A 123 21.08 -11.89 -12.04
C GLY A 123 20.08 -10.98 -12.75
N VAL A 124 19.66 -11.31 -13.97
CA VAL A 124 18.74 -10.48 -14.76
C VAL A 124 17.37 -10.34 -14.08
N LEU A 125 16.81 -11.43 -13.53
CA LEU A 125 15.56 -11.37 -12.78
C LEU A 125 15.64 -10.40 -11.59
N ARG A 126 16.76 -10.44 -10.87
CA ARG A 126 17.02 -9.57 -9.73
C ARG A 126 17.06 -8.09 -10.15
N ILE A 127 17.83 -7.78 -11.20
CA ILE A 127 17.96 -6.40 -11.72
C ILE A 127 16.61 -5.86 -12.22
N ILE A 128 15.92 -6.61 -13.07
CA ILE A 128 14.64 -6.16 -13.65
C ILE A 128 13.59 -5.97 -12.57
N SER A 129 13.50 -6.90 -11.60
CA SER A 129 12.60 -6.76 -10.46
C SER A 129 12.93 -5.54 -9.61
N ALA A 130 14.20 -5.28 -9.32
CA ALA A 130 14.63 -4.09 -8.58
C ALA A 130 14.28 -2.79 -9.31
N ILE A 131 14.47 -2.73 -10.63
CA ILE A 131 14.10 -1.56 -11.44
C ILE A 131 12.58 -1.32 -11.38
N VAL A 132 11.77 -2.35 -11.54
CA VAL A 132 10.29 -2.24 -11.45
C VAL A 132 9.88 -1.73 -10.07
N ILE A 133 10.49 -2.26 -9.00
CA ILE A 133 10.26 -1.79 -7.62
C ILE A 133 10.57 -0.30 -7.50
N LEU A 134 11.73 0.12 -7.95
CA LEU A 134 12.17 1.51 -7.83
C LEU A 134 11.24 2.47 -8.59
N VAL A 135 10.88 2.14 -9.82
CA VAL A 135 10.02 3.00 -10.65
C VAL A 135 8.64 3.19 -10.00
N PHE A 136 7.94 2.10 -9.72
CA PHE A 136 6.56 2.19 -9.24
C PHE A 136 6.46 2.62 -7.78
N PHE A 137 7.40 2.23 -6.91
CA PHE A 137 7.38 2.75 -5.53
C PHE A 137 7.77 4.21 -5.43
N THR A 138 8.64 4.73 -6.28
CA THR A 138 8.91 6.17 -6.29
C THR A 138 7.64 6.97 -6.61
N ILE A 139 6.83 6.50 -7.58
CA ILE A 139 5.54 7.09 -7.90
C ILE A 139 4.56 6.94 -6.71
N TYR A 140 4.51 5.78 -6.08
CA TYR A 140 3.64 5.56 -4.93
C TYR A 140 4.07 6.40 -3.72
N CYS A 141 5.37 6.53 -3.44
CA CYS A 141 5.91 7.41 -2.42
C CYS A 141 5.50 8.88 -2.67
N ALA A 142 5.52 9.32 -3.92
CA ALA A 142 5.05 10.65 -4.27
C ALA A 142 3.58 10.87 -3.88
N SER A 143 2.70 9.87 -4.03
CA SER A 143 1.30 9.97 -3.59
C SER A 143 1.16 10.18 -2.09
N GLY A 144 1.97 9.48 -1.29
CA GLY A 144 2.01 9.67 0.17
C GLY A 144 2.49 11.06 0.57
N ILE A 145 3.50 11.59 -0.13
CA ILE A 145 4.00 12.95 0.10
C ILE A 145 2.94 14.00 -0.29
N VAL A 146 2.21 13.80 -1.40
CA VAL A 146 1.07 14.66 -1.77
C VAL A 146 -0.02 14.63 -0.69
N ALA A 147 -0.38 13.44 -0.18
CA ALA A 147 -1.37 13.31 0.88
C ALA A 147 -0.95 14.05 2.16
N GLY A 148 0.32 13.90 2.57
CA GLY A 148 0.90 14.64 3.69
C GLY A 148 0.88 16.16 3.46
N ALA A 149 1.26 16.62 2.27
CA ALA A 149 1.23 18.03 1.91
C ALA A 149 -0.20 18.61 1.99
N ARG A 150 -1.19 17.91 1.44
CA ARG A 150 -2.61 18.31 1.53
C ARG A 150 -3.13 18.37 2.95
N LEU A 151 -2.70 17.41 3.80
CA LEU A 151 -3.05 17.43 5.21
C LEU A 151 -2.51 18.69 5.91
N PHE A 152 -1.22 19.01 5.73
CA PHE A 152 -0.60 20.18 6.37
C PHE A 152 -1.15 21.51 5.79
N GLU A 153 -1.34 21.58 4.48
CA GLU A 153 -1.98 22.73 3.80
C GLU A 153 -3.37 22.99 4.38
N SER A 154 -4.24 21.96 4.41
CA SER A 154 -5.64 22.11 4.85
C SER A 154 -5.76 22.34 6.36
N THR A 155 -4.83 21.80 7.17
CA THR A 155 -4.89 21.89 8.63
C THR A 155 -4.30 23.19 9.17
N PHE A 156 -3.21 23.67 8.57
CA PHE A 156 -2.43 24.79 9.09
C PHE A 156 -2.44 26.02 8.17
N GLY A 157 -3.12 25.96 7.03
CA GLY A 157 -3.17 27.08 6.07
C GLY A 157 -1.82 27.41 5.44
N MET A 158 -0.94 26.41 5.32
CA MET A 158 0.40 26.59 4.74
C MET A 158 0.32 26.62 3.21
N PRO A 159 1.20 27.38 2.51
CA PRO A 159 1.42 27.18 1.09
C PRO A 159 1.81 25.72 0.79
N TYR A 160 1.34 25.17 -0.33
CA TYR A 160 1.56 23.77 -0.70
C TYR A 160 3.05 23.35 -0.65
N GLU A 161 3.96 24.20 -1.15
CA GLU A 161 5.40 23.92 -1.13
C GLU A 161 5.95 23.76 0.29
N THR A 162 5.54 24.61 1.22
CA THR A 162 5.95 24.51 2.63
C THR A 162 5.34 23.27 3.28
N ALA A 163 4.07 22.99 3.00
CA ALA A 163 3.36 21.81 3.49
C ALA A 163 3.99 20.51 2.96
N LEU A 164 4.46 20.50 1.71
CA LEU A 164 5.17 19.39 1.07
C LEU A 164 6.41 18.99 1.86
N TRP A 165 7.28 19.95 2.16
CA TRP A 165 8.49 19.70 2.94
C TRP A 165 8.19 19.31 4.38
N ALA A 166 7.20 19.94 5.02
CA ALA A 166 6.81 19.63 6.39
C ALA A 166 6.25 18.21 6.51
N GLY A 167 5.35 17.82 5.60
CA GLY A 167 4.76 16.48 5.55
C GLY A 167 5.79 15.40 5.25
N ALA A 168 6.68 15.67 4.28
CA ALA A 168 7.77 14.74 3.93
C ALA A 168 8.74 14.57 5.11
N ALA A 169 9.18 15.66 5.76
CA ALA A 169 10.09 15.59 6.89
C ALA A 169 9.50 14.79 8.06
N ALA A 170 8.23 15.02 8.40
CA ALA A 170 7.54 14.28 9.45
C ALA A 170 7.54 12.76 9.21
N THR A 171 7.39 12.35 7.94
CA THR A 171 7.31 10.93 7.57
C THR A 171 8.70 10.28 7.46
N ILE A 172 9.65 10.97 6.84
CA ILE A 172 10.97 10.40 6.54
C ILE A 172 11.81 10.25 7.81
N ALA A 173 11.67 11.18 8.75
CA ALA A 173 12.53 11.26 9.95
C ALA A 173 12.60 9.94 10.73
N TYR A 174 11.47 9.27 10.97
CA TYR A 174 11.48 8.02 11.73
C TYR A 174 11.84 6.78 10.88
N THR A 175 11.54 6.81 9.58
CA THR A 175 11.86 5.69 8.66
C THR A 175 13.37 5.49 8.53
N PHE A 176 14.10 6.59 8.51
CA PHE A 176 15.56 6.58 8.45
C PHE A 176 16.22 5.84 9.62
N ILE A 177 15.58 5.83 10.79
CA ILE A 177 16.16 5.29 12.03
C ILE A 177 15.89 3.79 12.17
N GLY A 178 14.67 3.33 11.92
CA GLY A 178 14.14 2.13 12.57
C GLY A 178 14.19 0.80 11.83
N GLY A 179 14.28 0.73 10.51
CA GLY A 179 14.19 -0.54 9.76
C GLY A 179 12.83 -1.25 9.86
N PHE A 180 12.76 -2.52 9.46
CA PHE A 180 11.50 -3.27 9.28
C PHE A 180 10.71 -3.50 10.57
N LEU A 181 11.38 -3.82 11.68
CA LEU A 181 10.69 -4.03 12.97
C LEU A 181 10.05 -2.75 13.50
N ALA A 182 10.76 -1.62 13.38
CA ALA A 182 10.22 -0.33 13.77
C ALA A 182 8.97 0.02 12.97
N VAL A 183 9.04 -0.14 11.65
CA VAL A 183 7.92 0.08 10.75
C VAL A 183 6.75 -0.83 11.10
N SER A 184 6.98 -2.13 11.31
CA SER A 184 5.91 -3.09 11.62
C SER A 184 5.23 -2.83 12.97
N TRP A 185 5.97 -2.37 13.98
CA TRP A 185 5.41 -2.01 15.29
C TRP A 185 4.62 -0.70 15.22
N THR A 186 5.16 0.32 14.53
CA THR A 186 4.42 1.57 14.32
C THR A 186 3.16 1.35 13.49
N ASP A 187 3.20 0.49 12.45
CA ASP A 187 2.04 0.11 11.65
C ASP A 187 0.88 -0.42 12.51
N THR A 188 1.17 -1.17 13.57
CA THR A 188 0.14 -1.70 14.47
C THR A 188 -0.60 -0.58 15.22
N VAL A 189 0.13 0.43 15.68
CA VAL A 189 -0.46 1.62 16.32
C VAL A 189 -1.23 2.46 15.31
N GLN A 190 -0.64 2.64 14.14
CA GLN A 190 -1.22 3.40 13.04
C GLN A 190 -2.51 2.77 12.52
N ALA A 191 -2.56 1.44 12.38
CA ALA A 191 -3.77 0.70 12.05
C ALA A 191 -4.91 0.94 13.05
N THR A 192 -4.57 1.05 14.34
CA THR A 192 -5.55 1.33 15.40
C THR A 192 -6.11 2.75 15.29
N LEU A 193 -5.28 3.74 14.98
CA LEU A 193 -5.75 5.10 14.72
C LEU A 193 -6.65 5.20 13.49
N MET A 194 -6.29 4.49 12.42
CA MET A 194 -7.06 4.51 11.17
C MET A 194 -8.46 3.93 11.35
N ILE A 195 -8.59 2.76 11.98
CA ILE A 195 -9.91 2.15 12.20
C ILE A 195 -10.76 3.00 13.16
N PHE A 196 -10.15 3.58 14.19
CA PHE A 196 -10.85 4.49 15.11
C PHE A 196 -11.42 5.69 14.35
N ALA A 197 -10.62 6.35 13.53
CA ALA A 197 -11.03 7.51 12.74
C ALA A 197 -12.16 7.16 11.75
N LEU A 198 -12.04 6.02 11.07
CA LEU A 198 -13.01 5.59 10.05
C LEU A 198 -14.31 5.02 10.63
N ILE A 199 -14.35 4.63 11.88
CA ILE A 199 -15.59 4.27 12.57
C ILE A 199 -16.24 5.51 13.17
N LEU A 200 -15.48 6.33 13.88
CA LEU A 200 -16.02 7.48 14.60
C LEU A 200 -16.56 8.56 13.66
N THR A 201 -15.82 8.92 12.63
CA THR A 201 -16.18 10.05 11.76
C THR A 201 -17.55 9.87 11.09
N PRO A 202 -17.86 8.75 10.39
CA PRO A 202 -19.16 8.60 9.75
C PRO A 202 -20.33 8.54 10.75
N ILE A 203 -20.11 8.02 11.96
CA ILE A 203 -21.14 8.03 13.02
C ILE A 203 -21.50 9.47 13.42
N ILE A 204 -20.48 10.31 13.61
CA ILE A 204 -20.69 11.71 14.00
C ILE A 204 -21.31 12.51 12.84
N VAL A 205 -20.89 12.26 11.59
CA VAL A 205 -21.52 12.87 10.42
C VAL A 205 -23.01 12.53 10.36
N LEU A 206 -23.37 11.26 10.55
CA LEU A 206 -24.74 10.78 10.55
C LEU A 206 -25.59 11.46 11.64
N LEU A 207 -25.04 11.64 12.84
CA LEU A 207 -25.70 12.35 13.93
C LEU A 207 -25.84 13.86 13.63
N ALA A 208 -24.82 14.48 13.04
CA ALA A 208 -24.82 15.89 12.69
C ALA A 208 -25.81 16.23 11.56
N THR A 209 -26.10 15.28 10.69
CA THR A 209 -27.11 15.43 9.61
C THR A 209 -28.54 15.10 10.04
N GLY A 210 -28.76 14.76 11.32
CA GLY A 210 -30.08 14.49 11.89
C GLY A 210 -30.51 13.02 11.87
N GLY A 211 -29.56 12.10 11.72
CA GLY A 211 -29.77 10.65 11.73
C GLY A 211 -29.91 10.02 10.35
N VAL A 212 -30.21 8.72 10.31
CA VAL A 212 -30.19 7.90 9.09
C VAL A 212 -31.14 8.40 8.02
N ASP A 213 -32.41 8.59 8.39
CA ASP A 213 -33.46 8.99 7.44
C ASP A 213 -33.19 10.36 6.82
N THR A 214 -32.81 11.34 7.64
CA THR A 214 -32.50 12.69 7.17
C THR A 214 -31.28 12.70 6.25
N THR A 215 -30.24 11.94 6.61
CA THR A 215 -29.03 11.80 5.80
C THR A 215 -29.35 11.21 4.43
N PHE A 216 -30.12 10.13 4.39
CA PHE A 216 -30.48 9.45 3.13
C PHE A 216 -31.38 10.32 2.26
N LEU A 217 -32.37 10.99 2.84
CA LEU A 217 -33.20 11.94 2.10
C LEU A 217 -32.37 13.10 1.51
N ALA A 218 -31.39 13.61 2.22
CA ALA A 218 -30.51 14.66 1.73
C ALA A 218 -29.63 14.19 0.55
N ILE A 219 -29.12 12.95 0.60
CA ILE A 219 -28.35 12.36 -0.51
C ILE A 219 -29.26 12.14 -1.72
N GLU A 220 -30.47 11.60 -1.50
CA GLU A 220 -31.45 11.34 -2.56
C GLU A 220 -31.89 12.64 -3.23
N ALA A 221 -32.11 13.69 -2.44
CA ALA A 221 -32.45 15.02 -2.94
C ALA A 221 -31.31 15.65 -3.77
N LYS A 222 -30.06 15.34 -3.45
CA LYS A 222 -28.89 15.79 -4.23
C LYS A 222 -28.84 15.11 -5.59
N ASP A 223 -28.86 13.79 -5.62
CA ASP A 223 -28.95 12.94 -6.80
C ASP A 223 -29.31 11.50 -6.38
N PRO A 224 -30.49 10.98 -6.76
CA PRO A 224 -30.88 9.60 -6.48
C PRO A 224 -29.89 8.55 -7.03
N ALA A 225 -29.11 8.90 -8.06
CA ALA A 225 -28.12 8.02 -8.64
C ALA A 225 -26.97 7.69 -7.70
N HIS A 226 -26.74 8.48 -6.65
CA HIS A 226 -25.72 8.19 -5.63
C HIS A 226 -25.96 6.89 -4.86
N PHE A 227 -27.20 6.40 -4.78
CA PHE A 227 -27.54 5.13 -4.15
C PHE A 227 -27.35 3.92 -5.07
N ASP A 228 -27.28 4.14 -6.37
CA ASP A 228 -27.23 3.05 -7.35
C ASP A 228 -25.80 2.72 -7.73
N MET A 229 -25.35 1.54 -7.32
CA MET A 229 -24.00 1.04 -7.64
C MET A 229 -23.77 0.79 -9.14
N LEU A 230 -24.84 0.72 -9.94
CA LEU A 230 -24.77 0.46 -11.38
C LEU A 230 -24.96 1.72 -12.24
N LYS A 231 -25.53 2.79 -11.68
CA LYS A 231 -25.62 4.09 -12.34
C LYS A 231 -24.28 4.83 -12.29
N ASN A 232 -24.10 5.75 -13.22
CA ASN A 232 -22.88 6.55 -13.36
C ASN A 232 -21.60 5.72 -13.61
N THR A 233 -21.77 4.43 -13.98
CA THR A 233 -20.66 3.56 -14.36
C THR A 233 -21.07 2.65 -15.51
N THR A 234 -20.09 2.09 -16.20
CA THR A 234 -20.27 1.09 -17.26
C THR A 234 -19.83 -0.28 -16.78
N PHE A 235 -20.17 -1.34 -17.51
CA PHE A 235 -19.65 -2.68 -17.22
C PHE A 235 -18.11 -2.72 -17.20
N ILE A 236 -17.47 -2.00 -18.15
CA ILE A 236 -16.01 -1.82 -18.17
C ILE A 236 -15.53 -1.05 -16.93
N GLY A 237 -16.28 -0.03 -16.51
CA GLY A 237 -15.99 0.73 -15.28
C GLY A 237 -16.02 -0.16 -14.04
N ILE A 238 -17.07 -1.00 -13.89
CA ILE A 238 -17.17 -1.94 -12.76
C ILE A 238 -15.99 -2.91 -12.74
N ILE A 239 -15.66 -3.51 -13.89
CA ILE A 239 -14.50 -4.41 -14.00
C ILE A 239 -13.21 -3.67 -13.65
N SER A 240 -13.05 -2.44 -14.11
CA SER A 240 -11.89 -1.60 -13.80
C SER A 240 -11.75 -1.32 -12.30
N LEU A 241 -12.85 -0.96 -11.62
CA LEU A 241 -12.86 -0.70 -10.18
C LEU A 241 -12.58 -1.99 -9.39
N MET A 242 -13.20 -3.10 -9.74
CA MET A 242 -12.93 -4.41 -9.13
C MET A 242 -11.50 -4.90 -9.41
N GLY A 243 -10.92 -4.53 -10.53
CA GLY A 243 -9.55 -4.86 -10.94
C GLY A 243 -8.48 -4.43 -9.94
N TRP A 244 -8.77 -3.46 -9.07
CA TRP A 244 -7.87 -3.06 -7.97
C TRP A 244 -7.48 -4.25 -7.09
N GLY A 245 -8.37 -5.24 -6.91
CA GLY A 245 -8.08 -6.45 -6.16
C GLY A 245 -6.92 -7.28 -6.69
N LEU A 246 -6.66 -7.25 -8.00
CA LEU A 246 -5.54 -7.96 -8.62
C LEU A 246 -4.17 -7.44 -8.14
N GLY A 247 -4.13 -6.19 -7.70
CA GLY A 247 -2.91 -5.56 -7.21
C GLY A 247 -2.31 -6.25 -6.00
N TYR A 248 -3.13 -6.84 -5.11
CA TYR A 248 -2.65 -7.49 -3.89
C TYR A 248 -1.62 -8.58 -4.13
N PHE A 249 -1.74 -9.32 -5.20
CA PHE A 249 -0.82 -10.42 -5.53
C PHE A 249 0.59 -9.95 -5.86
N GLY A 250 0.76 -8.66 -6.19
CA GLY A 250 2.03 -8.11 -6.65
C GLY A 250 2.65 -7.02 -5.78
N GLN A 251 2.07 -6.66 -4.63
CA GLN A 251 2.57 -5.55 -3.81
C GLN A 251 3.74 -5.97 -2.92
N PRO A 252 4.99 -5.55 -3.21
CA PRO A 252 6.16 -6.05 -2.47
C PRO A 252 6.12 -5.76 -0.97
N HIS A 253 5.59 -4.59 -0.56
CA HIS A 253 5.51 -4.21 0.83
C HIS A 253 4.50 -5.05 1.64
N ILE A 254 3.42 -5.51 1.03
CA ILE A 254 2.46 -6.44 1.64
C ILE A 254 3.06 -7.85 1.70
N LEU A 255 3.62 -8.32 0.59
CA LEU A 255 4.22 -9.65 0.47
C LEU A 255 5.39 -9.84 1.45
N ALA A 256 6.18 -8.80 1.70
CA ALA A 256 7.22 -8.81 2.71
C ALA A 256 6.70 -9.15 4.12
N ARG A 257 5.47 -8.74 4.48
CA ARG A 257 4.85 -9.11 5.78
C ARG A 257 4.52 -10.59 5.85
N PHE A 258 4.11 -11.19 4.73
CA PHE A 258 3.92 -12.64 4.66
C PHE A 258 5.23 -13.39 4.83
N MET A 259 6.28 -12.93 4.15
CA MET A 259 7.64 -13.48 4.28
C MET A 259 8.19 -13.37 5.71
N ALA A 260 7.84 -12.28 6.41
CA ALA A 260 8.31 -11.97 7.76
C ALA A 260 7.51 -12.64 8.89
N ALA A 261 6.41 -13.31 8.59
CA ALA A 261 5.61 -14.00 9.60
C ALA A 261 6.45 -15.07 10.33
N ASP A 262 6.24 -15.21 11.64
CA ASP A 262 6.97 -16.15 12.49
C ASP A 262 6.75 -17.60 12.08
N SER A 263 5.55 -17.93 11.62
CA SER A 263 5.20 -19.30 11.20
C SER A 263 4.02 -19.32 10.22
N VAL A 264 3.90 -20.41 9.46
CA VAL A 264 2.73 -20.66 8.60
C VAL A 264 1.45 -20.76 9.43
N LYS A 265 1.52 -21.31 10.65
CA LYS A 265 0.35 -21.43 11.55
C LYS A 265 -0.24 -20.10 11.92
N SER A 266 0.57 -19.06 12.05
CA SER A 266 0.11 -17.72 12.38
C SER A 266 -0.66 -17.05 11.24
N ILE A 267 -0.46 -17.46 9.98
CA ILE A 267 -1.06 -16.85 8.78
C ILE A 267 -2.60 -16.93 8.80
N ALA A 268 -3.18 -18.06 9.22
CA ALA A 268 -4.64 -18.20 9.26
C ALA A 268 -5.29 -17.22 10.27
N LYS A 269 -4.64 -17.01 11.43
CA LYS A 269 -5.09 -16.02 12.42
C LYS A 269 -4.87 -14.61 11.92
N ALA A 270 -3.71 -14.33 11.32
CA ALA A 270 -3.38 -13.04 10.72
C ALA A 270 -4.41 -12.65 9.64
N ARG A 271 -4.77 -13.57 8.75
CA ARG A 271 -5.81 -13.36 7.74
C ARG A 271 -7.14 -12.91 8.34
N ARG A 272 -7.63 -13.58 9.39
CA ARG A 272 -8.90 -13.22 10.04
C ARG A 272 -8.87 -11.82 10.62
N ILE A 273 -7.78 -11.46 11.30
CA ILE A 273 -7.59 -10.14 11.90
C ILE A 273 -7.51 -9.07 10.79
N SER A 274 -6.68 -9.30 9.77
CA SER A 274 -6.48 -8.36 8.67
C SER A 274 -7.77 -8.12 7.90
N MET A 275 -8.52 -9.17 7.59
CA MET A 275 -9.78 -9.03 6.84
C MET A 275 -10.87 -8.32 7.65
N ALA A 276 -11.00 -8.62 8.95
CA ALA A 276 -11.93 -7.91 9.82
C ALA A 276 -11.60 -6.41 9.89
N TRP A 277 -10.33 -6.08 10.11
CA TRP A 277 -9.85 -4.71 10.13
C TRP A 277 -10.09 -3.99 8.79
N MET A 278 -9.76 -4.65 7.67
CA MET A 278 -9.91 -4.11 6.33
C MET A 278 -11.37 -3.82 5.97
N ILE A 279 -12.28 -4.75 6.26
CA ILE A 279 -13.71 -4.58 5.97
C ILE A 279 -14.27 -3.39 6.75
N LEU A 280 -13.90 -3.24 8.03
CA LEU A 280 -14.32 -2.10 8.84
C LEU A 280 -13.75 -0.77 8.34
N CYS A 281 -12.47 -0.75 7.97
CA CYS A 281 -11.84 0.46 7.43
C CYS A 281 -12.46 0.88 6.08
N LEU A 282 -12.62 -0.05 5.14
CA LEU A 282 -13.22 0.26 3.83
C LEU A 282 -14.70 0.63 3.96
N GLY A 283 -15.45 -0.05 4.82
CA GLY A 283 -16.84 0.34 5.13
C GLY A 283 -16.93 1.75 5.71
N GLY A 284 -16.05 2.08 6.64
CA GLY A 284 -15.95 3.44 7.21
C GLY A 284 -15.58 4.49 6.17
N THR A 285 -14.64 4.18 5.30
CA THR A 285 -14.22 5.06 4.19
C THR A 285 -15.39 5.37 3.24
N VAL A 286 -16.12 4.34 2.83
CA VAL A 286 -17.32 4.51 1.99
C VAL A 286 -18.36 5.36 2.71
N ALA A 287 -18.61 5.09 3.99
CA ALA A 287 -19.55 5.85 4.80
C ALA A 287 -19.16 7.33 4.97
N VAL A 288 -17.87 7.62 5.17
CA VAL A 288 -17.38 9.02 5.25
C VAL A 288 -17.69 9.78 3.96
N GLY A 289 -17.34 9.22 2.80
CA GLY A 289 -17.61 9.85 1.52
C GLY A 289 -19.10 10.02 1.27
N PHE A 290 -19.88 8.97 1.50
CA PHE A 290 -21.32 8.93 1.22
C PHE A 290 -22.12 9.88 2.13
N PHE A 291 -21.88 9.85 3.44
CA PHE A 291 -22.56 10.77 4.37
C PHE A 291 -22.04 12.20 4.24
N GLY A 292 -20.80 12.38 3.79
CA GLY A 292 -20.26 13.69 3.43
C GLY A 292 -21.10 14.41 2.37
N ILE A 293 -21.71 13.67 1.42
CA ILE A 293 -22.64 14.25 0.42
C ILE A 293 -23.79 14.97 1.12
N ALA A 294 -24.43 14.34 2.10
CA ALA A 294 -25.53 14.93 2.85
C ALA A 294 -25.07 16.17 3.63
N TYR A 295 -23.97 16.07 4.37
CA TYR A 295 -23.46 17.15 5.19
C TYR A 295 -23.16 18.41 4.38
N PHE A 296 -22.35 18.29 3.31
CA PHE A 296 -21.96 19.43 2.50
C PHE A 296 -23.08 19.94 1.57
N SER A 297 -24.09 19.12 1.28
CA SER A 297 -25.31 19.59 0.59
C SER A 297 -26.18 20.46 1.50
N ALA A 298 -26.22 20.13 2.80
CA ALA A 298 -26.92 20.93 3.79
C ALA A 298 -26.15 22.18 4.23
N HIS A 299 -24.83 22.21 4.04
CA HIS A 299 -23.92 23.29 4.45
C HIS A 299 -23.05 23.79 3.30
N PRO A 300 -23.65 24.39 2.23
CA PRO A 300 -22.90 24.85 1.06
C PRO A 300 -21.87 25.93 1.38
N GLU A 301 -22.08 26.71 2.46
CA GLU A 301 -21.17 27.77 2.91
C GLU A 301 -19.78 27.27 3.35
N VAL A 302 -19.67 26.02 3.74
CA VAL A 302 -18.39 25.37 4.13
C VAL A 302 -17.92 24.33 3.12
N ALA A 303 -18.65 24.10 2.03
CA ALA A 303 -18.35 23.09 1.03
C ALA A 303 -17.22 23.48 0.05
N GLY A 304 -16.79 24.76 0.03
CA GLY A 304 -15.78 25.26 -0.91
C GLY A 304 -14.54 24.39 -1.05
N PRO A 305 -13.82 24.08 0.03
CA PRO A 305 -12.60 23.25 -0.03
C PRO A 305 -12.82 21.85 -0.60
N VAL A 306 -13.98 21.22 -0.34
CA VAL A 306 -14.33 19.88 -0.83
C VAL A 306 -14.78 19.93 -2.28
N THR A 307 -15.44 21.01 -2.69
CA THR A 307 -15.81 21.25 -4.10
C THR A 307 -14.56 21.44 -4.97
N GLU A 308 -13.57 22.16 -4.48
CA GLU A 308 -12.28 22.35 -5.16
C GLU A 308 -11.47 21.05 -5.21
N ASN A 309 -11.43 20.32 -4.10
CA ASN A 309 -10.71 19.05 -3.99
C ASN A 309 -11.48 18.03 -3.14
N PRO A 310 -12.22 17.08 -3.75
CA PRO A 310 -12.99 16.07 -3.02
C PRO A 310 -12.16 15.19 -2.08
N GLU A 311 -10.86 15.03 -2.32
CA GLU A 311 -9.98 14.29 -1.42
C GLU A 311 -9.84 14.95 -0.03
N ARG A 312 -10.37 16.16 0.17
CA ARG A 312 -10.43 16.85 1.47
C ARG A 312 -11.66 16.50 2.31
N VAL A 313 -12.59 15.68 1.82
CA VAL A 313 -13.86 15.41 2.51
C VAL A 313 -13.68 14.97 3.96
N PHE A 314 -12.78 14.03 4.24
CA PHE A 314 -12.49 13.57 5.60
C PHE A 314 -11.86 14.68 6.45
N ILE A 315 -10.92 15.45 5.90
CA ILE A 315 -10.22 16.53 6.61
C ILE A 315 -11.22 17.60 7.05
N GLU A 316 -12.07 18.05 6.14
CA GLU A 316 -13.03 19.12 6.43
C GLU A 316 -14.11 18.64 7.41
N LEU A 317 -14.62 17.41 7.28
CA LEU A 317 -15.54 16.84 8.28
C LEU A 317 -14.90 16.75 9.66
N ALA A 318 -13.63 16.32 9.75
CA ALA A 318 -12.93 16.27 11.04
C ALA A 318 -12.77 17.66 11.69
N LYS A 319 -12.46 18.67 10.89
CA LYS A 319 -12.32 20.07 11.37
C LYS A 319 -13.63 20.71 11.79
N LEU A 320 -14.72 20.41 11.09
CA LEU A 320 -16.02 21.05 11.29
C LEU A 320 -16.83 20.41 12.42
N LEU A 321 -16.73 19.09 12.60
CA LEU A 321 -17.61 18.32 13.49
C LEU A 321 -17.01 18.01 14.85
N PHE A 322 -15.71 18.16 15.02
CA PHE A 322 -15.04 17.76 16.24
C PHE A 322 -14.35 18.94 16.93
N ASN A 323 -14.23 18.87 18.25
CA ASN A 323 -13.39 19.82 18.96
C ASN A 323 -11.92 19.67 18.50
N PRO A 324 -11.08 20.72 18.65
CA PRO A 324 -9.73 20.72 18.09
C PRO A 324 -8.81 19.57 18.57
N TRP A 325 -9.01 19.02 19.76
CA TRP A 325 -8.24 17.89 20.28
C TRP A 325 -8.61 16.60 19.55
N VAL A 326 -9.90 16.30 19.46
CA VAL A 326 -10.39 15.12 18.76
C VAL A 326 -10.09 15.21 17.26
N ALA A 327 -10.32 16.38 16.67
CA ALA A 327 -9.96 16.64 15.27
C ALA A 327 -8.47 16.36 15.03
N GLY A 328 -7.59 16.81 15.93
CA GLY A 328 -6.16 16.54 15.84
C GLY A 328 -5.81 15.05 15.87
N VAL A 329 -6.50 14.25 16.70
CA VAL A 329 -6.33 12.79 16.73
C VAL A 329 -6.82 12.16 15.42
N LEU A 330 -7.98 12.56 14.90
CA LEU A 330 -8.53 12.06 13.65
C LEU A 330 -7.65 12.42 12.44
N LEU A 331 -7.14 13.64 12.40
CA LEU A 331 -6.22 14.09 11.35
C LEU A 331 -4.85 13.40 11.47
N SER A 332 -4.41 13.02 12.69
CA SER A 332 -3.25 12.17 12.88
C SER A 332 -3.44 10.77 12.30
N ALA A 333 -4.67 10.28 12.10
CA ALA A 333 -4.92 9.04 11.38
C ALA A 333 -4.58 9.13 9.89
N ILE A 334 -4.74 10.31 9.25
CA ILE A 334 -4.25 10.53 7.88
C ILE A 334 -2.72 10.47 7.86
N LEU A 335 -2.08 11.15 8.81
CA LEU A 335 -0.62 11.12 8.93
C LEU A 335 -0.14 9.69 9.20
N ALA A 336 -0.86 8.91 10.03
CA ALA A 336 -0.59 7.50 10.28
C ALA A 336 -0.65 6.66 9.01
N ALA A 337 -1.70 6.81 8.20
CA ALA A 337 -1.86 6.11 6.92
C ALA A 337 -0.75 6.47 5.92
N VAL A 338 -0.38 7.74 5.83
CA VAL A 338 0.72 8.19 4.97
C VAL A 338 2.04 7.63 5.46
N MET A 339 2.33 7.74 6.76
CA MET A 339 3.61 7.32 7.34
C MET A 339 3.81 5.81 7.27
N SER A 340 2.77 4.99 7.58
CA SER A 340 2.88 3.53 7.53
C SER A 340 3.22 3.03 6.13
N THR A 341 2.53 3.52 5.13
CA THR A 341 2.74 3.08 3.75
C THR A 341 4.06 3.62 3.18
N LEU A 342 4.33 4.92 3.33
CA LEU A 342 5.53 5.55 2.79
C LEU A 342 6.81 4.96 3.39
N SER A 343 6.83 4.69 4.69
CA SER A 343 7.98 4.04 5.35
C SER A 343 8.22 2.63 4.85
N CYS A 344 7.16 1.85 4.63
CA CYS A 344 7.26 0.52 4.05
C CYS A 344 7.82 0.53 2.64
N GLN A 345 7.35 1.45 1.81
CA GLN A 345 7.78 1.60 0.42
C GLN A 345 9.23 2.06 0.31
N LEU A 346 9.62 3.06 1.10
CA LEU A 346 11.00 3.54 1.18
C LEU A 346 11.94 2.42 1.65
N LEU A 347 11.52 1.60 2.61
CA LEU A 347 12.32 0.48 3.09
C LEU A 347 12.49 -0.60 2.01
N VAL A 348 11.44 -0.94 1.26
CA VAL A 348 11.53 -1.91 0.15
C VAL A 348 12.41 -1.38 -0.98
N CYS A 349 12.30 -0.11 -1.36
CA CYS A 349 13.22 0.52 -2.32
C CYS A 349 14.67 0.47 -1.84
N SER A 350 14.90 0.82 -0.58
CA SER A 350 16.21 0.76 0.05
C SER A 350 16.77 -0.66 0.03
N SER A 351 15.94 -1.65 0.34
CA SER A 351 16.33 -3.07 0.33
C SER A 351 16.71 -3.54 -1.07
N ALA A 352 15.91 -3.19 -2.07
CA ALA A 352 16.19 -3.51 -3.48
C ALA A 352 17.52 -2.88 -3.94
N LEU A 353 17.77 -1.61 -3.60
CA LEU A 353 19.02 -0.94 -3.95
C LEU A 353 20.23 -1.53 -3.19
N THR A 354 20.05 -1.89 -1.92
CA THR A 354 21.15 -2.36 -1.06
C THR A 354 21.47 -3.83 -1.28
N GLU A 355 20.47 -4.71 -1.17
CA GLU A 355 20.67 -6.17 -1.30
C GLU A 355 20.77 -6.60 -2.76
N ASP A 356 19.80 -6.16 -3.58
CA ASP A 356 19.65 -6.67 -4.93
C ASP A 356 20.55 -5.97 -5.94
N PHE A 357 21.05 -4.77 -5.64
CA PHE A 357 21.96 -4.04 -6.53
C PHE A 357 23.34 -3.85 -5.92
N TYR A 358 23.48 -3.14 -4.80
CA TYR A 358 24.78 -2.79 -4.22
C TYR A 358 25.57 -4.02 -3.79
N LYS A 359 25.00 -4.87 -2.93
CA LYS A 359 25.65 -6.09 -2.44
C LYS A 359 25.84 -7.13 -3.55
N ALA A 360 24.84 -7.33 -4.40
CA ALA A 360 24.91 -8.36 -5.43
C ALA A 360 25.94 -8.06 -6.52
N PHE A 361 26.11 -6.81 -6.91
CA PHE A 361 26.94 -6.44 -8.09
C PHE A 361 28.16 -5.56 -7.77
N LEU A 362 28.06 -4.63 -6.80
CA LEU A 362 29.11 -3.65 -6.55
C LEU A 362 30.06 -4.10 -5.42
N ARG A 363 29.53 -4.58 -4.31
CA ARG A 363 30.29 -4.86 -3.08
C ARG A 363 29.89 -6.17 -2.41
N LYS A 364 30.17 -7.30 -3.07
CA LYS A 364 29.83 -8.66 -2.58
C LYS A 364 30.32 -9.00 -1.17
N ARG A 365 31.35 -8.29 -0.70
CA ARG A 365 31.96 -8.48 0.64
C ARG A 365 31.71 -7.28 1.56
N ALA A 366 30.66 -6.48 1.31
CA ALA A 366 30.30 -5.37 2.18
C ALA A 366 30.01 -5.85 3.62
N SER A 367 30.41 -5.08 4.61
CA SER A 367 30.08 -5.39 6.00
C SER A 367 28.58 -5.14 6.28
N GLN A 368 28.05 -5.79 7.32
CA GLN A 368 26.64 -5.57 7.72
C GLN A 368 26.35 -4.11 8.05
N LEU A 369 27.29 -3.43 8.73
CA LEU A 369 27.18 -2.01 9.06
C LEU A 369 27.17 -1.13 7.80
N GLU A 370 28.06 -1.43 6.83
CA GLU A 370 28.08 -0.75 5.52
C GLU A 370 26.73 -0.86 4.81
N LEU A 371 26.16 -2.07 4.75
CA LEU A 371 24.86 -2.33 4.09
C LEU A 371 23.72 -1.56 4.76
N VAL A 372 23.69 -1.48 6.09
CA VAL A 372 22.66 -0.70 6.81
C VAL A 372 22.78 0.80 6.48
N TRP A 373 24.01 1.36 6.43
CA TRP A 373 24.20 2.76 6.08
C TRP A 373 23.88 3.08 4.62
N VAL A 374 24.24 2.17 3.70
CA VAL A 374 23.82 2.27 2.29
C VAL A 374 22.29 2.26 2.19
N GLY A 375 21.62 1.35 2.91
CA GLY A 375 20.15 1.31 2.96
C GLY A 375 19.54 2.65 3.41
N ARG A 376 20.06 3.25 4.46
CA ARG A 376 19.62 4.57 4.94
C ARG A 376 19.83 5.67 3.90
N ALA A 377 20.99 5.69 3.23
CA ALA A 377 21.25 6.65 2.17
C ALA A 377 20.27 6.49 1.00
N MET A 378 19.91 5.25 0.65
CA MET A 378 18.93 4.95 -0.41
C MET A 378 17.51 5.39 -0.02
N VAL A 379 17.11 5.28 1.25
CA VAL A 379 15.84 5.86 1.73
C VAL A 379 15.77 7.36 1.41
N LEU A 380 16.83 8.11 1.74
CA LEU A 380 16.86 9.55 1.45
C LEU A 380 16.84 9.86 -0.04
N LEU A 381 17.58 9.09 -0.85
CA LEU A 381 17.63 9.29 -2.29
C LEU A 381 16.24 9.11 -2.92
N VAL A 382 15.56 8.01 -2.62
CA VAL A 382 14.21 7.74 -3.16
C VAL A 382 13.21 8.77 -2.66
N ALA A 383 13.30 9.18 -1.40
CA ALA A 383 12.44 10.20 -0.82
C ALA A 383 12.60 11.55 -1.53
N LEU A 384 13.82 11.99 -1.84
CA LEU A 384 14.08 13.25 -2.56
C LEU A 384 13.50 13.21 -3.98
N ILE A 385 13.62 12.08 -4.68
CA ILE A 385 13.02 11.92 -6.02
C ILE A 385 11.48 11.97 -5.92
N ALA A 386 10.91 11.29 -4.93
CA ALA A 386 9.46 11.31 -4.69
C ALA A 386 8.93 12.71 -4.34
N ILE A 387 9.68 13.50 -3.55
CA ILE A 387 9.36 14.92 -3.26
C ILE A 387 9.35 15.75 -4.55
N ALA A 388 10.34 15.58 -5.40
CA ALA A 388 10.38 16.29 -6.68
C ALA A 388 9.16 15.94 -7.58
N MET A 389 8.75 14.67 -7.60
CA MET A 389 7.54 14.24 -8.32
C MET A 389 6.26 14.79 -7.69
N ALA A 390 6.21 14.92 -6.37
CA ALA A 390 5.07 15.45 -5.63
C ALA A 390 4.95 16.98 -5.69
N ALA A 391 5.93 17.69 -6.24
CA ALA A 391 5.95 19.15 -6.26
C ALA A 391 4.81 19.80 -7.08
N ASN A 392 4.21 19.07 -8.03
CA ASN A 392 3.06 19.57 -8.77
C ASN A 392 1.80 19.53 -7.89
N PRO A 393 1.18 20.70 -7.56
CA PRO A 393 -0.02 20.77 -6.73
C PRO A 393 -1.30 20.21 -7.40
N GLU A 394 -1.28 19.95 -8.71
CA GLU A 394 -2.42 19.33 -9.41
C GLU A 394 -2.49 17.81 -9.18
N ASN A 395 -1.46 17.20 -8.63
CA ASN A 395 -1.45 15.77 -8.35
C ASN A 395 -2.59 15.36 -7.39
N ARG A 396 -3.27 14.27 -7.74
CA ARG A 396 -4.27 13.60 -6.92
C ARG A 396 -3.71 12.31 -6.34
N VAL A 397 -4.01 12.07 -5.07
CA VAL A 397 -3.53 10.89 -4.33
C VAL A 397 -3.97 9.61 -5.02
N LEU A 398 -5.28 9.48 -5.29
CA LEU A 398 -5.85 8.26 -5.87
C LEU A 398 -5.28 7.96 -7.27
N GLY A 399 -5.04 8.99 -8.09
CA GLY A 399 -4.48 8.84 -9.43
C GLY A 399 -3.06 8.30 -9.44
N LEU A 400 -2.20 8.81 -8.56
CA LEU A 400 -0.81 8.32 -8.41
C LEU A 400 -0.78 6.90 -7.86
N VAL A 401 -1.61 6.61 -6.85
CA VAL A 401 -1.74 5.26 -6.27
C VAL A 401 -2.21 4.28 -7.33
N SER A 402 -3.26 4.61 -8.09
CA SER A 402 -3.81 3.74 -9.15
C SER A 402 -2.73 3.28 -10.12
N TYR A 403 -1.92 4.19 -10.62
CA TYR A 403 -0.87 3.85 -11.58
C TYR A 403 0.24 2.96 -10.99
N ALA A 404 0.73 3.30 -9.80
CA ALA A 404 1.74 2.50 -9.11
C ALA A 404 1.21 1.11 -8.73
N TRP A 405 -0.02 1.05 -8.23
CA TRP A 405 -0.71 -0.19 -7.86
C TRP A 405 -0.87 -1.13 -9.05
N ALA A 406 -1.24 -0.59 -10.22
CA ALA A 406 -1.34 -1.34 -11.46
C ALA A 406 0.03 -1.87 -11.91
N GLY A 407 1.08 -1.06 -11.80
CA GLY A 407 2.43 -1.45 -12.16
C GLY A 407 2.92 -2.68 -11.41
N PHE A 408 2.75 -2.68 -10.08
CA PHE A 408 3.10 -3.84 -9.26
C PHE A 408 2.18 -5.02 -9.48
N GLY A 409 0.87 -4.77 -9.50
CA GLY A 409 -0.13 -5.82 -9.69
C GLY A 409 0.04 -6.58 -10.98
N ALA A 410 0.38 -5.90 -12.07
CA ALA A 410 0.60 -6.53 -13.36
C ALA A 410 1.99 -7.16 -13.51
N ALA A 411 3.06 -6.50 -13.01
CA ALA A 411 4.41 -7.02 -13.16
C ALA A 411 4.71 -8.19 -12.24
N PHE A 412 4.30 -8.10 -10.96
CA PHE A 412 4.63 -9.13 -9.96
C PHE A 412 3.46 -10.04 -9.62
N GLY A 413 2.20 -9.58 -9.72
CA GLY A 413 1.03 -10.37 -9.33
C GLY A 413 1.00 -11.75 -9.96
N PRO A 414 1.00 -11.86 -11.30
CA PRO A 414 1.03 -13.16 -11.97
C PRO A 414 2.26 -13.98 -11.62
N VAL A 415 3.44 -13.32 -11.52
CA VAL A 415 4.70 -14.01 -11.24
C VAL A 415 4.70 -14.62 -9.83
N VAL A 416 4.27 -13.88 -8.82
CA VAL A 416 4.16 -14.37 -7.45
C VAL A 416 3.12 -15.48 -7.37
N LEU A 417 1.90 -15.23 -7.86
CA LEU A 417 0.79 -16.18 -7.79
C LEU A 417 1.14 -17.51 -8.45
N ILE A 418 1.64 -17.45 -9.68
CA ILE A 418 1.98 -18.65 -10.45
C ILE A 418 3.21 -19.34 -9.86
N SER A 419 4.22 -18.60 -9.37
CA SER A 419 5.44 -19.18 -8.77
C SER A 419 5.18 -20.03 -7.53
N VAL A 420 4.15 -19.70 -6.75
CA VAL A 420 3.78 -20.44 -5.53
C VAL A 420 2.75 -21.54 -5.78
N LEU A 421 2.05 -21.52 -6.94
CA LEU A 421 1.01 -22.49 -7.27
C LEU A 421 1.40 -23.49 -8.34
N TRP A 422 2.32 -23.14 -9.24
CA TRP A 422 2.68 -23.97 -10.38
C TRP A 422 4.17 -24.31 -10.43
N LYS A 423 4.49 -25.58 -10.23
CA LYS A 423 5.88 -26.07 -10.25
C LYS A 423 6.55 -26.03 -11.63
N GLY A 424 5.76 -25.95 -12.70
CA GLY A 424 6.25 -25.90 -14.10
C GLY A 424 6.77 -24.55 -14.55
N MET A 425 6.62 -23.51 -13.74
CA MET A 425 7.08 -22.16 -14.07
C MET A 425 8.63 -22.12 -14.14
N THR A 426 9.14 -21.42 -15.16
CA THR A 426 10.59 -21.33 -15.43
C THR A 426 11.09 -19.88 -15.28
N ARG A 427 12.44 -19.73 -15.28
CA ARG A 427 13.11 -18.42 -15.27
C ARG A 427 12.64 -17.52 -16.42
N ASN A 428 12.56 -18.06 -17.64
CA ASN A 428 12.14 -17.27 -18.82
C ASN A 428 10.67 -16.86 -18.72
N GLY A 429 9.81 -17.73 -18.16
CA GLY A 429 8.43 -17.37 -17.85
C GLY A 429 8.32 -16.24 -16.84
N ALA A 430 9.09 -16.30 -15.75
CA ALA A 430 9.12 -15.24 -14.75
C ALA A 430 9.57 -13.89 -15.33
N LEU A 431 10.67 -13.89 -16.09
CA LEU A 431 11.19 -12.70 -16.75
C LEU A 431 10.19 -12.11 -17.75
N ALA A 432 9.60 -12.96 -18.59
CA ALA A 432 8.57 -12.52 -19.56
C ALA A 432 7.35 -11.93 -18.85
N GLY A 433 6.89 -12.55 -17.75
CA GLY A 433 5.77 -12.05 -16.97
C GLY A 433 6.01 -10.65 -16.40
N ILE A 434 7.18 -10.43 -15.76
CA ILE A 434 7.53 -9.12 -15.20
C ILE A 434 7.60 -8.05 -16.31
N LEU A 435 8.29 -8.34 -17.41
CA LEU A 435 8.47 -7.36 -18.50
C LEU A 435 7.15 -7.06 -19.21
N VAL A 436 6.39 -8.09 -19.58
CA VAL A 436 5.10 -7.90 -20.27
C VAL A 436 4.11 -7.17 -19.37
N GLY A 437 4.03 -7.52 -18.09
CA GLY A 437 3.15 -6.85 -17.12
C GLY A 437 3.49 -5.38 -16.98
N ALA A 438 4.76 -5.05 -16.72
CA ALA A 438 5.21 -3.67 -16.56
C ALA A 438 5.01 -2.83 -17.83
N VAL A 439 5.43 -3.36 -19.00
CA VAL A 439 5.30 -2.66 -20.28
C VAL A 439 3.82 -2.45 -20.65
N THR A 440 2.97 -3.46 -20.42
CA THR A 440 1.54 -3.34 -20.71
C THR A 440 0.90 -2.20 -19.92
N VAL A 441 1.21 -2.07 -18.63
CA VAL A 441 0.67 -0.99 -17.79
C VAL A 441 1.08 0.38 -18.33
N VAL A 442 2.37 0.56 -18.66
CA VAL A 442 2.87 1.83 -19.20
C VAL A 442 2.20 2.19 -20.53
N VAL A 443 2.16 1.23 -21.46
CA VAL A 443 1.58 1.43 -22.80
C VAL A 443 0.08 1.68 -22.70
N TRP A 444 -0.64 0.85 -21.92
CA TRP A 444 -2.10 0.95 -21.77
C TRP A 444 -2.51 2.28 -21.16
N LYS A 445 -1.79 2.73 -20.13
CA LYS A 445 -2.03 4.03 -19.50
C LYS A 445 -1.76 5.19 -20.45
N HIS A 446 -0.68 5.12 -21.21
CA HIS A 446 -0.30 6.19 -22.14
C HIS A 446 -1.33 6.40 -23.25
N PHE A 447 -1.90 5.32 -23.76
CA PHE A 447 -2.89 5.37 -24.85
C PHE A 447 -4.34 5.33 -24.39
N GLU A 448 -4.62 5.25 -23.08
CA GLU A 448 -5.95 5.17 -22.48
C GLU A 448 -6.88 4.16 -23.17
N LEU A 449 -6.35 2.96 -23.47
CA LEU A 449 -7.02 1.98 -24.32
C LEU A 449 -8.30 1.45 -23.66
N LEU A 450 -9.41 1.52 -24.40
CA LEU A 450 -10.72 0.96 -24.05
C LEU A 450 -11.37 1.50 -22.75
N GLY A 451 -10.80 2.50 -22.09
CA GLY A 451 -11.24 2.96 -20.78
C GLY A 451 -11.13 1.89 -19.68
N LEU A 452 -10.35 0.84 -19.93
CA LEU A 452 -10.13 -0.28 -19.01
C LEU A 452 -8.90 -0.01 -18.15
N TYR A 453 -9.02 -0.23 -16.85
CA TYR A 453 -7.92 -0.07 -15.91
C TYR A 453 -6.72 -0.97 -16.29
N GLU A 454 -5.56 -0.36 -16.47
CA GLU A 454 -4.35 -0.97 -17.03
C GLU A 454 -3.85 -2.21 -16.30
N ILE A 455 -4.21 -2.40 -15.04
CA ILE A 455 -3.86 -3.60 -14.26
C ILE A 455 -4.44 -4.88 -14.89
N ILE A 456 -5.64 -4.80 -15.45
CA ILE A 456 -6.37 -5.98 -15.95
C ILE A 456 -5.67 -6.57 -17.17
N PRO A 457 -5.48 -5.82 -18.27
CA PRO A 457 -4.73 -6.34 -19.41
C PRO A 457 -3.29 -6.69 -19.04
N GLY A 458 -2.65 -5.90 -18.16
CA GLY A 458 -1.30 -6.19 -17.66
C GLY A 458 -1.22 -7.54 -16.95
N PHE A 459 -2.16 -7.84 -16.06
CA PHE A 459 -2.22 -9.11 -15.33
C PHE A 459 -2.48 -10.30 -16.27
N ILE A 460 -3.40 -10.15 -17.22
CA ILE A 460 -3.75 -11.20 -18.20
C ILE A 460 -2.57 -11.49 -19.11
N PHE A 461 -1.99 -10.46 -19.73
CA PHE A 461 -0.89 -10.65 -20.67
C PHE A 461 0.39 -11.15 -19.99
N ALA A 462 0.68 -10.71 -18.77
CA ALA A 462 1.76 -11.27 -17.97
C ALA A 462 1.53 -12.76 -17.67
N SER A 463 0.32 -13.16 -17.29
CA SER A 463 -0.02 -14.57 -17.05
C SER A 463 0.16 -15.43 -18.29
N LEU A 464 -0.32 -14.95 -19.43
CA LEU A 464 -0.16 -15.65 -20.72
C LEU A 464 1.33 -15.76 -21.12
N ALA A 465 2.11 -14.69 -20.93
CA ALA A 465 3.54 -14.69 -21.19
C ALA A 465 4.29 -15.70 -20.29
N ILE A 466 3.94 -15.76 -18.99
CA ILE A 466 4.52 -16.76 -18.08
C ILE A 466 4.32 -18.18 -18.59
N VAL A 467 3.07 -18.52 -18.94
CA VAL A 467 2.74 -19.86 -19.42
C VAL A 467 3.44 -20.17 -20.74
N LEU A 468 3.37 -19.25 -21.69
CA LEU A 468 3.98 -19.42 -23.02
C LEU A 468 5.49 -19.61 -22.93
N PHE A 469 6.21 -18.71 -22.25
CA PHE A 469 7.67 -18.76 -22.16
C PHE A 469 8.18 -19.88 -21.23
N SER A 470 7.36 -20.36 -20.30
CA SER A 470 7.68 -21.56 -19.53
C SER A 470 7.51 -22.83 -20.37
N ALA A 471 6.50 -22.87 -21.24
CA ALA A 471 6.24 -24.03 -22.11
C ALA A 471 7.25 -24.14 -23.28
N LEU A 472 7.67 -22.98 -23.86
CA LEU A 472 8.59 -22.95 -24.99
C LEU A 472 10.07 -23.16 -24.60
N GLY A 473 10.40 -22.97 -23.32
CA GLY A 473 11.77 -23.07 -22.81
C GLY A 473 12.16 -24.47 -22.32
N LYS A 474 13.38 -24.56 -21.78
CA LYS A 474 13.75 -25.74 -20.97
C LYS A 474 12.89 -25.76 -19.72
N GLY A 475 12.31 -26.90 -19.40
CA GLY A 475 11.53 -27.09 -18.17
C GLY A 475 12.34 -26.79 -16.90
N PRO A 476 11.66 -26.75 -15.74
CA PRO A 476 12.33 -26.51 -14.45
C PRO A 476 13.36 -27.61 -14.15
N THR A 477 14.45 -27.22 -13.48
CA THR A 477 15.48 -28.15 -13.05
C THR A 477 14.98 -29.10 -11.96
N ALA A 478 15.69 -30.20 -11.72
CA ALA A 478 15.37 -31.10 -10.61
C ALA A 478 15.44 -30.38 -9.25
N GLY A 479 16.42 -29.49 -9.09
CA GLY A 479 16.54 -28.66 -7.87
C GLY A 479 15.35 -27.74 -7.63
N MET A 480 14.85 -27.07 -8.68
CA MET A 480 13.65 -26.25 -8.60
C MET A 480 12.41 -27.06 -8.19
N LEU A 481 12.22 -28.24 -8.78
CA LEU A 481 11.11 -29.13 -8.47
C LEU A 481 11.18 -29.64 -7.04
N GLN A 482 12.36 -30.09 -6.59
CA GLN A 482 12.58 -30.59 -5.23
C GLN A 482 12.26 -29.53 -4.17
N ARG A 483 12.76 -28.28 -4.33
CA ARG A 483 12.46 -27.18 -3.40
C ARG A 483 10.98 -26.84 -3.39
N PHE A 484 10.34 -26.81 -4.56
CA PHE A 484 8.90 -26.55 -4.65
C PHE A 484 8.09 -27.62 -3.92
N GLU A 485 8.37 -28.90 -4.15
CA GLU A 485 7.64 -30.02 -3.54
C GLU A 485 7.89 -30.11 -2.02
N ALA A 486 9.10 -29.80 -1.57
CA ALA A 486 9.42 -29.73 -0.14
C ALA A 486 8.61 -28.62 0.55
N ALA A 487 8.58 -27.42 -0.03
CA ALA A 487 7.81 -26.29 0.47
C ALA A 487 6.30 -26.57 0.47
N GLU A 488 5.77 -27.17 -0.60
CA GLU A 488 4.34 -27.53 -0.70
C GLU A 488 3.95 -28.61 0.34
N LYS A 489 4.83 -29.56 0.59
CA LYS A 489 4.65 -30.60 1.63
C LYS A 489 4.60 -29.98 3.02
N GLU A 490 5.52 -29.06 3.33
CA GLU A 490 5.53 -28.34 4.61
C GLU A 490 4.28 -27.51 4.78
N TYR A 491 3.89 -26.74 3.74
CA TYR A 491 2.66 -25.93 3.77
C TYR A 491 1.41 -26.75 4.05
N LYS A 492 1.30 -27.95 3.44
CA LYS A 492 0.13 -28.85 3.62
C LYS A 492 0.11 -29.59 4.94
N ALA A 493 1.23 -29.65 5.64
CA ALA A 493 1.33 -30.29 6.94
C ALA A 493 0.82 -29.43 8.11
N VAL A 494 0.50 -28.19 7.85
CA VAL A 494 0.01 -27.17 8.80
C VAL A 494 -1.50 -26.96 8.67
#